data_be1f7b30e99fe398fdf811202364f6e8
#
_entry.id   be1f7b30e99fe398fdf811202364f6e8
#
_cell.length_a   1.000
_cell.length_b   1.000
_cell.length_c   1.000
_cell.angle_alpha   90.00
_cell.angle_beta   90.00
_cell.angle_gamma   90.00
#
_symmetry.space_group_name_H-M   'P 1'
#
loop_
_entity.id
_entity.type
_entity.pdbx_description
1 polymer ?
#
loop_
_entity_poly.entity_id
_entity_poly.type
_entity_poly.pdbx_seq_one_letter_code
_entity_poly.pdbx_strand_id
1 'polypeptide(L)'
;MTDKKIPFVGLHAHSVAGSIFDAIGYPDEHMDFCYENGGEALALTDHGNMNGFSHQFLHWKKMKAEGKDFKPIFGVEAYFLPSIEEWQEEYDRIKADAKLAKTLAKAGDTSGATVEDEEASKKAVKSVINRRRHLVLLAQNQTGLNNLFKLISESYREENFYRYPRVDYKLLDKYSEGVIASSACLGGPYAGNYWANREEGPEAVMDAMRETSRRFVEIFGDRWYGELQWNNIPEQHELNQYIIKVCKEFDITLISTADSHYPNTEAWKDRELYKRLGWLGKGTPAWAEDNTELPEGVEEIGYELYPKNGNQMWDAYKYYSKTAGVEYDDELVMNSITETHNIAFNRVEDFVPDTTVKLPDFVVPAGFTATSALVNYSLEGLRQRDLHENKEYTDRLKMELDVIDDRGFSKYFLTMKAISDKANEVQLTGPGRGSAAGSLVAYVLGITQIDPIKYGLLFERFLRKDATDYPDIDYDVAEPMELKELLMDEWGKNSVVPISNWNTLQLKSLIKDISKFYGVPFIEVNKVTSQMIFEATPAAKAKHGIKAGVYNPTWQEVMELSPSLRGFLVKYPHIKTHV
;
A
#
# COMPACT_ATOMS: atom_id res chain seq x y z
N MET A 1 -32.22 11.70 23.43
CA MET A 1 -31.53 10.51 23.94
C MET A 1 -30.14 10.90 24.32
N THR A 2 -29.69 10.42 25.44
CA THR A 2 -28.54 10.84 26.25
C THR A 2 -27.27 11.15 25.47
N ASP A 3 -26.59 12.26 25.82
CA ASP A 3 -25.19 12.68 25.46
C ASP A 3 -24.10 11.62 25.80
N LYS A 4 -24.46 10.34 25.86
CA LYS A 4 -23.48 9.29 26.20
C LYS A 4 -22.79 8.83 24.93
N LYS A 5 -21.47 9.06 24.86
CA LYS A 5 -20.58 8.55 23.81
C LYS A 5 -20.70 7.02 23.73
N ILE A 6 -21.06 6.48 22.56
CA ILE A 6 -21.05 5.03 22.29
C ILE A 6 -19.60 4.63 22.02
N PRO A 7 -19.03 3.67 22.78
CA PRO A 7 -17.68 3.15 22.48
C PRO A 7 -17.64 2.51 21.10
N PHE A 8 -16.70 2.94 20.26
CA PHE A 8 -16.52 2.42 18.92
C PHE A 8 -15.11 2.69 18.41
N VAL A 9 -14.56 1.76 17.63
CA VAL A 9 -13.30 1.93 16.91
C VAL A 9 -13.48 1.47 15.46
N GLY A 10 -13.05 2.27 14.51
CA GLY A 10 -13.03 1.89 13.10
C GLY A 10 -11.97 0.79 12.87
N LEU A 11 -12.41 -0.44 12.60
CA LEU A 11 -11.53 -1.60 12.39
C LEU A 11 -11.30 -1.93 10.91
N HIS A 12 -11.92 -1.18 10.00
CA HIS A 12 -11.83 -1.36 8.56
C HIS A 12 -11.74 0.01 7.89
N ALA A 13 -10.54 0.37 7.40
CA ALA A 13 -10.29 1.65 6.76
C ALA A 13 -9.15 1.57 5.74
N HIS A 14 -9.28 2.37 4.67
CA HIS A 14 -8.39 2.41 3.52
C HIS A 14 -7.82 3.80 3.32
N SER A 15 -6.57 3.87 2.86
CA SER A 15 -5.89 5.11 2.52
C SER A 15 -5.33 5.08 1.10
N VAL A 16 -5.03 6.24 0.56
CA VAL A 16 -4.37 6.34 -0.76
C VAL A 16 -2.96 5.73 -0.76
N ALA A 17 -2.34 5.55 0.41
CA ALA A 17 -1.00 4.99 0.50
C ALA A 17 -0.94 3.50 0.08
N GLY A 18 -2.03 2.75 0.25
CA GLY A 18 -2.11 1.34 -0.13
C GLY A 18 -3.29 1.00 -1.05
N SER A 19 -4.42 1.68 -0.88
CA SER A 19 -5.66 1.44 -1.66
C SER A 19 -5.79 2.47 -2.79
N ILE A 20 -4.79 2.56 -3.66
CA ILE A 20 -4.58 3.60 -4.67
C ILE A 20 -5.63 3.69 -5.77
N PHE A 21 -6.59 2.75 -5.85
CA PHE A 21 -7.60 2.73 -6.92
C PHE A 21 -8.96 3.24 -6.48
N ASP A 22 -9.22 3.29 -5.17
CA ASP A 22 -10.55 3.59 -4.65
C ASP A 22 -10.59 4.34 -3.32
N ALA A 23 -9.45 4.55 -2.65
CA ALA A 23 -9.36 5.40 -1.47
C ALA A 23 -8.61 6.70 -1.75
N ILE A 24 -8.95 7.75 -1.00
CA ILE A 24 -8.24 9.04 -0.97
C ILE A 24 -7.89 9.42 0.46
N GLY A 25 -7.00 10.38 0.63
CA GLY A 25 -6.43 10.77 1.92
C GLY A 25 -5.34 9.83 2.40
N TYR A 26 -4.28 10.41 2.97
CA TYR A 26 -3.22 9.64 3.61
C TYR A 26 -3.65 9.15 5.00
N PRO A 27 -2.97 8.16 5.59
CA PRO A 27 -3.30 7.66 6.93
C PRO A 27 -3.38 8.74 8.02
N ASP A 28 -2.53 9.77 7.95
CA ASP A 28 -2.52 10.91 8.87
C ASP A 28 -3.83 11.72 8.81
N GLU A 29 -4.39 11.97 7.62
CA GLU A 29 -5.65 12.68 7.46
C GLU A 29 -6.83 11.89 8.06
N HIS A 30 -6.85 10.56 7.85
CA HIS A 30 -7.86 9.68 8.47
C HIS A 30 -7.75 9.63 10.00
N MET A 31 -6.52 9.57 10.53
CA MET A 31 -6.27 9.53 11.98
C MET A 31 -6.61 10.86 12.65
N ASP A 32 -6.21 11.98 12.06
CA ASP A 32 -6.51 13.32 12.60
C ASP A 32 -8.02 13.56 12.62
N PHE A 33 -8.73 13.28 11.52
CA PHE A 33 -10.19 13.40 11.51
C PHE A 33 -10.85 12.46 12.52
N CYS A 34 -10.42 11.19 12.60
CA CYS A 34 -10.95 10.24 13.57
C CYS A 34 -10.81 10.77 15.00
N TYR A 35 -9.63 11.29 15.36
CA TYR A 35 -9.36 11.86 16.67
C TYR A 35 -10.21 13.10 16.96
N GLU A 36 -10.30 14.05 16.01
CA GLU A 36 -11.11 15.25 16.12
C GLU A 36 -12.61 14.94 16.23
N ASN A 37 -13.06 13.85 15.59
CA ASN A 37 -14.41 13.32 15.65
C ASN A 37 -14.68 12.50 16.92
N GLY A 38 -13.75 12.50 17.88
CA GLY A 38 -13.85 11.83 19.17
C GLY A 38 -13.50 10.35 19.16
N GLY A 39 -12.87 9.83 18.10
CA GLY A 39 -12.32 8.49 18.05
C GLY A 39 -11.04 8.36 18.88
N GLU A 40 -10.78 7.17 19.41
CA GLU A 40 -9.64 6.88 20.29
C GLU A 40 -8.63 5.93 19.63
N ALA A 41 -9.04 5.28 18.53
CA ALA A 41 -8.23 4.36 17.76
C ALA A 41 -8.76 4.25 16.32
N LEU A 42 -7.91 3.80 15.40
CA LEU A 42 -8.29 3.48 14.02
C LEU A 42 -7.39 2.37 13.48
N ALA A 43 -7.99 1.35 12.86
CA ALA A 43 -7.27 0.38 12.07
C ALA A 43 -7.05 0.92 10.65
N LEU A 44 -5.87 0.63 10.08
CA LEU A 44 -5.62 0.79 8.65
C LEU A 44 -5.51 -0.60 8.02
N THR A 45 -6.31 -0.84 6.98
CA THR A 45 -6.48 -2.14 6.34
C THR A 45 -6.49 -2.01 4.82
N ASP A 46 -5.45 -1.42 4.25
CA ASP A 46 -5.33 -1.19 2.82
C ASP A 46 -5.40 -2.50 2.00
N HIS A 47 -5.86 -2.40 0.74
CA HIS A 47 -6.10 -3.54 -0.14
C HIS A 47 -4.83 -4.28 -0.56
N GLY A 48 -4.64 -5.50 -0.07
CA GLY A 48 -3.60 -6.44 -0.49
C GLY A 48 -2.16 -6.01 -0.18
N ASN A 49 -1.96 -4.93 0.57
CA ASN A 49 -0.64 -4.45 0.96
C ASN A 49 -0.68 -3.65 2.27
N MET A 50 0.49 -3.38 2.83
CA MET A 50 0.65 -2.58 4.05
C MET A 50 1.50 -1.32 3.80
N ASN A 51 1.41 -0.71 2.63
CA ASN A 51 2.22 0.46 2.28
C ASN A 51 1.89 1.70 3.13
N GLY A 52 0.66 1.81 3.63
CA GLY A 52 0.25 2.86 4.56
C GLY A 52 0.81 2.73 5.97
N PHE A 53 1.37 1.57 6.33
CA PHE A 53 1.87 1.28 7.68
C PHE A 53 2.88 2.30 8.19
N SER A 54 3.88 2.66 7.39
CA SER A 54 4.91 3.61 7.81
C SER A 54 4.34 5.02 8.05
N HIS A 55 3.39 5.47 7.22
CA HIS A 55 2.69 6.74 7.42
C HIS A 55 1.87 6.72 8.71
N GLN A 56 1.07 5.68 8.93
CA GLN A 56 0.27 5.51 10.14
C GLN A 56 1.15 5.51 11.40
N PHE A 57 2.24 4.74 11.40
CA PHE A 57 3.14 4.62 12.54
C PHE A 57 3.88 5.93 12.85
N LEU A 58 4.43 6.60 11.84
CA LEU A 58 5.15 7.87 12.03
C LEU A 58 4.20 8.98 12.49
N HIS A 59 2.99 9.04 11.95
CA HIS A 59 2.00 10.01 12.38
C HIS A 59 1.53 9.75 13.82
N TRP A 60 1.30 8.48 14.19
CA TRP A 60 1.02 8.13 15.59
C TRP A 60 2.12 8.58 16.55
N LYS A 61 3.40 8.41 16.19
CA LYS A 61 4.52 8.93 17.01
C LYS A 61 4.44 10.45 17.18
N LYS A 62 4.06 11.17 16.14
CA LYS A 62 3.86 12.62 16.18
C LYS A 62 2.68 12.98 17.08
N MET A 63 1.51 12.36 16.91
CA MET A 63 0.34 12.55 17.78
C MET A 63 0.68 12.33 19.25
N LYS A 64 1.40 11.25 19.56
CA LYS A 64 1.86 10.94 20.92
C LYS A 64 2.80 12.01 21.48
N ALA A 65 3.72 12.54 20.67
CA ALA A 65 4.61 13.63 21.06
C ALA A 65 3.84 14.93 21.31
N GLU A 66 2.71 15.15 20.64
CA GLU A 66 1.78 16.25 20.84
C GLU A 66 0.84 16.04 22.05
N GLY A 67 0.94 14.91 22.77
CA GLY A 67 0.10 14.58 23.91
C GLY A 67 -1.31 14.08 23.55
N LYS A 68 -1.55 13.72 22.29
CA LYS A 68 -2.80 13.10 21.86
C LYS A 68 -2.78 11.61 22.22
N ASP A 69 -3.79 11.15 22.95
CA ASP A 69 -3.97 9.72 23.25
C ASP A 69 -4.76 9.08 22.10
N PHE A 70 -4.05 8.31 21.28
CA PHE A 70 -4.61 7.65 20.11
C PHE A 70 -3.91 6.32 19.86
N LYS A 71 -4.67 5.26 19.59
CA LYS A 71 -4.15 3.91 19.34
C LYS A 71 -4.20 3.55 17.85
N PRO A 72 -3.07 3.39 17.15
CA PRO A 72 -3.07 2.81 15.82
C PRO A 72 -3.26 1.31 15.91
N ILE A 73 -4.07 0.75 15.02
CA ILE A 73 -4.22 -0.70 14.83
C ILE A 73 -3.71 -1.02 13.43
N PHE A 74 -2.74 -1.94 13.36
CA PHE A 74 -2.10 -2.29 12.09
C PHE A 74 -2.79 -3.49 11.46
N GLY A 75 -3.13 -3.38 10.19
CA GLY A 75 -3.85 -4.43 9.49
C GLY A 75 -3.68 -4.38 7.98
N VAL A 76 -4.44 -5.21 7.30
CA VAL A 76 -4.53 -5.31 5.85
C VAL A 76 -5.86 -5.93 5.47
N GLU A 77 -6.47 -5.49 4.39
CA GLU A 77 -7.53 -6.22 3.72
C GLU A 77 -6.92 -7.11 2.62
N ALA A 78 -6.72 -8.38 2.94
CA ALA A 78 -6.12 -9.34 2.02
C ALA A 78 -7.10 -9.78 0.92
N TYR A 79 -6.60 -10.18 -0.24
CA TYR A 79 -7.39 -10.81 -1.29
C TYR A 79 -7.38 -12.33 -1.10
N PHE A 80 -8.46 -12.85 -0.56
CA PHE A 80 -8.63 -14.25 -0.20
C PHE A 80 -9.33 -15.05 -1.30
N LEU A 81 -8.94 -16.30 -1.44
CA LEU A 81 -9.68 -17.37 -2.11
C LEU A 81 -9.44 -18.71 -1.39
N PRO A 82 -10.32 -19.70 -1.50
CA PRO A 82 -10.20 -20.94 -0.73
C PRO A 82 -8.92 -21.73 -0.98
N SER A 83 -8.50 -21.86 -2.24
CA SER A 83 -7.29 -22.58 -2.65
C SER A 83 -6.70 -21.95 -3.91
N ILE A 84 -5.45 -21.49 -3.84
CA ILE A 84 -4.72 -20.94 -5.00
C ILE A 84 -4.44 -22.04 -6.02
N GLU A 85 -4.14 -23.25 -5.57
CA GLU A 85 -3.82 -24.40 -6.40
C GLU A 85 -5.05 -24.82 -7.24
N GLU A 86 -6.21 -25.03 -6.60
CA GLU A 86 -7.46 -25.39 -7.31
C GLU A 86 -7.90 -24.27 -8.27
N TRP A 87 -7.71 -23.01 -7.88
CA TRP A 87 -7.99 -21.88 -8.75
C TRP A 87 -7.09 -21.91 -10.00
N GLN A 88 -5.80 -22.22 -9.86
CA GLN A 88 -4.86 -22.28 -10.96
C GLN A 88 -5.22 -23.40 -11.93
N GLU A 89 -5.55 -24.60 -11.42
CA GLU A 89 -5.99 -25.73 -12.23
C GLU A 89 -7.26 -25.41 -13.03
N GLU A 90 -8.27 -24.81 -12.38
CA GLU A 90 -9.51 -24.41 -13.04
C GLU A 90 -9.25 -23.31 -14.10
N TYR A 91 -8.44 -22.32 -13.77
CA TYR A 91 -8.08 -21.24 -14.70
C TYR A 91 -7.37 -21.77 -15.95
N ASP A 92 -6.41 -22.67 -15.79
CA ASP A 92 -5.64 -23.25 -16.89
C ASP A 92 -6.53 -24.12 -17.77
N ARG A 93 -7.46 -24.90 -17.21
CA ARG A 93 -8.45 -25.66 -17.93
C ARG A 93 -9.34 -24.74 -18.78
N ILE A 94 -9.98 -23.75 -18.18
CA ILE A 94 -10.88 -22.82 -18.89
C ILE A 94 -10.12 -22.04 -19.97
N LYS A 95 -8.88 -21.67 -19.73
CA LYS A 95 -8.03 -20.96 -20.69
C LYS A 95 -7.65 -21.86 -21.88
N ALA A 96 -7.38 -23.14 -21.62
CA ALA A 96 -7.11 -24.13 -22.67
C ALA A 96 -8.35 -24.34 -23.55
N ASP A 97 -9.52 -24.50 -22.94
CA ASP A 97 -10.81 -24.66 -23.64
C ASP A 97 -11.14 -23.45 -24.51
N ALA A 98 -10.95 -22.24 -23.97
CA ALA A 98 -11.14 -20.98 -24.71
C ALA A 98 -10.15 -20.84 -25.89
N LYS A 99 -8.91 -21.31 -25.74
CA LYS A 99 -7.92 -21.32 -26.83
C LYS A 99 -8.28 -22.33 -27.91
N LEU A 100 -8.75 -23.51 -27.53
CA LEU A 100 -9.21 -24.55 -28.45
C LEU A 100 -10.41 -24.07 -29.27
N ALA A 101 -11.45 -23.52 -28.61
CA ALA A 101 -12.62 -22.92 -29.26
C ALA A 101 -12.25 -21.86 -30.30
N LYS A 102 -11.31 -20.96 -29.94
CA LYS A 102 -10.81 -19.92 -30.86
C LYS A 102 -10.02 -20.49 -32.04
N THR A 103 -9.33 -21.60 -31.86
CA THR A 103 -8.56 -22.28 -32.92
C THR A 103 -9.50 -22.95 -33.89
N LEU A 104 -10.53 -23.64 -33.40
CA LEU A 104 -11.56 -24.29 -34.20
C LEU A 104 -12.37 -23.28 -35.03
N ALA A 105 -12.78 -22.16 -34.41
CA ALA A 105 -13.46 -21.06 -35.11
C ALA A 105 -12.61 -20.47 -36.25
N LYS A 106 -11.29 -20.36 -36.08
CA LYS A 106 -10.37 -19.87 -37.14
C LYS A 106 -10.13 -20.90 -38.27
N ALA A 107 -10.26 -22.19 -37.98
CA ALA A 107 -10.07 -23.27 -38.98
C ALA A 107 -11.27 -23.43 -39.92
N GLY A 108 -12.34 -22.66 -39.74
CA GLY A 108 -13.55 -22.73 -40.58
C GLY A 108 -14.39 -23.98 -40.33
N ASP A 109 -14.12 -24.70 -39.27
CA ASP A 109 -14.93 -25.85 -38.85
C ASP A 109 -16.16 -25.34 -38.10
N THR A 110 -17.24 -25.06 -38.87
CA THR A 110 -18.50 -24.51 -38.35
C THR A 110 -19.34 -25.53 -37.58
N SER A 111 -18.82 -26.71 -37.31
CA SER A 111 -19.58 -27.78 -36.66
C SER A 111 -19.64 -27.67 -35.11
N GLY A 112 -19.05 -26.63 -34.47
CA GLY A 112 -19.02 -26.64 -33.01
C GLY A 112 -18.80 -25.36 -32.24
N ALA A 113 -18.39 -24.23 -32.82
CA ALA A 113 -18.14 -23.02 -32.03
C ALA A 113 -18.82 -21.79 -32.63
N THR A 114 -19.81 -21.26 -31.94
CA THR A 114 -20.53 -20.04 -32.29
C THR A 114 -19.84 -18.81 -31.67
N VAL A 115 -20.19 -17.58 -32.11
CA VAL A 115 -19.77 -16.33 -31.46
C VAL A 115 -20.22 -16.31 -30.01
N GLU A 116 -21.35 -16.92 -29.71
CA GLU A 116 -21.89 -17.10 -28.36
C GLU A 116 -20.95 -17.95 -27.48
N ASP A 117 -20.33 -19.01 -28.04
CA ASP A 117 -19.36 -19.84 -27.30
C ASP A 117 -18.06 -19.09 -26.99
N GLU A 118 -17.61 -18.19 -27.87
CA GLU A 118 -16.44 -17.35 -27.64
C GLU A 118 -16.72 -16.32 -26.53
N GLU A 119 -17.90 -15.71 -26.51
CA GLU A 119 -18.32 -14.78 -25.45
C GLU A 119 -18.53 -15.51 -24.12
N ALA A 120 -19.16 -16.70 -24.14
CA ALA A 120 -19.32 -17.53 -22.95
C ALA A 120 -17.96 -17.93 -22.34
N SER A 121 -16.99 -18.32 -23.18
CA SER A 121 -15.63 -18.65 -22.77
C SER A 121 -14.90 -17.44 -22.16
N LYS A 122 -15.03 -16.25 -22.77
CA LYS A 122 -14.47 -15.00 -22.20
C LYS A 122 -15.11 -14.65 -20.86
N LYS A 123 -16.43 -14.84 -20.73
CA LYS A 123 -17.17 -14.60 -19.49
C LYS A 123 -16.75 -15.59 -18.39
N ALA A 124 -16.55 -16.88 -18.73
CA ALA A 124 -16.06 -17.89 -17.81
C ALA A 124 -14.66 -17.58 -17.28
N VAL A 125 -13.70 -17.23 -18.16
CA VAL A 125 -12.35 -16.80 -17.75
C VAL A 125 -12.41 -15.59 -16.84
N LYS A 126 -13.23 -14.58 -17.16
CA LYS A 126 -13.40 -13.38 -16.34
C LYS A 126 -14.02 -13.71 -14.98
N SER A 127 -14.95 -14.65 -14.91
CA SER A 127 -15.57 -15.11 -13.66
C SER A 127 -14.55 -15.74 -12.73
N VAL A 128 -13.67 -16.61 -13.21
CA VAL A 128 -12.62 -17.25 -12.40
C VAL A 128 -11.61 -16.22 -11.88
N ILE A 129 -11.17 -15.28 -12.74
CA ILE A 129 -10.25 -14.22 -12.37
C ILE A 129 -10.79 -13.37 -11.20
N ASN A 130 -12.10 -13.12 -11.18
CA ASN A 130 -12.74 -12.25 -10.21
C ASN A 130 -13.13 -12.95 -8.88
N ARG A 131 -12.75 -14.21 -8.67
CA ARG A 131 -13.07 -14.97 -7.45
C ARG A 131 -12.18 -14.61 -6.25
N ARG A 132 -11.63 -13.41 -6.18
CA ARG A 132 -10.97 -12.91 -4.97
C ARG A 132 -12.01 -12.37 -3.99
N ARG A 133 -11.78 -12.59 -2.70
CA ARG A 133 -12.62 -12.07 -1.62
C ARG A 133 -11.80 -11.18 -0.70
N HIS A 134 -12.43 -10.15 -0.19
CA HIS A 134 -11.83 -9.25 0.77
C HIS A 134 -11.82 -9.91 2.16
N LEU A 135 -10.71 -9.84 2.85
CA LEU A 135 -10.55 -10.42 4.19
C LEU A 135 -9.77 -9.45 5.06
N VAL A 136 -10.42 -8.85 6.04
CA VAL A 136 -9.74 -7.94 6.98
C VAL A 136 -8.94 -8.74 7.98
N LEU A 137 -7.67 -8.38 8.13
CA LEU A 137 -6.72 -8.99 9.07
C LEU A 137 -6.07 -7.89 9.92
N LEU A 138 -6.08 -8.04 11.24
CA LEU A 138 -5.53 -7.08 12.19
C LEU A 138 -4.44 -7.74 13.05
N ALA A 139 -3.34 -7.03 13.29
CA ALA A 139 -2.30 -7.48 14.20
C ALA A 139 -2.72 -7.27 15.67
N GLN A 140 -2.75 -8.35 16.47
CA GLN A 140 -2.99 -8.25 17.90
C GLN A 140 -1.76 -7.75 18.67
N ASN A 141 -0.57 -8.07 18.18
CA ASN A 141 0.72 -7.80 18.81
C ASN A 141 1.86 -7.83 17.78
N GLN A 142 3.11 -7.73 18.25
CA GLN A 142 4.27 -7.75 17.37
C GLN A 142 4.39 -9.05 16.55
N THR A 143 4.02 -10.20 17.13
CA THR A 143 4.01 -11.49 16.40
C THR A 143 3.01 -11.44 15.23
N GLY A 144 1.79 -10.98 15.51
CA GLY A 144 0.76 -10.79 14.49
C GLY A 144 1.19 -9.83 13.39
N LEU A 145 1.81 -8.69 13.74
CA LEU A 145 2.35 -7.75 12.75
C LEU A 145 3.41 -8.39 11.86
N ASN A 146 4.34 -9.14 12.45
CA ASN A 146 5.36 -9.86 11.69
C ASN A 146 4.75 -10.93 10.77
N ASN A 147 3.69 -11.61 11.22
CA ASN A 147 2.97 -12.59 10.43
C ASN A 147 2.19 -11.94 9.28
N LEU A 148 1.58 -10.77 9.48
CA LEU A 148 0.97 -10.01 8.39
C LEU A 148 2.00 -9.60 7.33
N PHE A 149 3.17 -9.11 7.72
CA PHE A 149 4.25 -8.78 6.77
C PHE A 149 4.69 -10.01 5.97
N LYS A 150 4.82 -11.18 6.61
CA LYS A 150 5.17 -12.42 5.94
C LYS A 150 4.06 -12.90 5.00
N LEU A 151 2.81 -12.91 5.46
CA LEU A 151 1.64 -13.30 4.68
C LEU A 151 1.52 -12.45 3.40
N ILE A 152 1.63 -11.13 3.54
CA ILE A 152 1.57 -10.22 2.39
C ILE A 152 2.78 -10.43 1.48
N SER A 153 3.98 -10.59 2.01
CA SER A 153 5.16 -10.88 1.18
C SER A 153 5.00 -12.19 0.39
N GLU A 154 4.45 -13.24 1.00
CA GLU A 154 4.15 -14.50 0.32
C GLU A 154 3.07 -14.33 -0.77
N SER A 155 2.06 -13.49 -0.53
CA SER A 155 0.98 -13.25 -1.52
C SER A 155 1.48 -12.57 -2.80
N TYR A 156 2.62 -11.87 -2.76
CA TYR A 156 3.27 -11.25 -3.92
C TYR A 156 4.24 -12.18 -4.66
N ARG A 157 4.48 -13.41 -4.19
CA ARG A 157 5.30 -14.37 -4.93
C ARG A 157 4.60 -14.82 -6.20
N GLU A 158 5.39 -15.20 -7.20
CA GLU A 158 4.93 -15.60 -8.54
C GLU A 158 3.82 -16.65 -8.48
N GLU A 159 3.95 -17.65 -7.62
CA GLU A 159 2.99 -18.74 -7.44
C GLU A 159 1.66 -18.27 -6.83
N ASN A 160 1.67 -17.21 -6.02
CA ASN A 160 0.50 -16.69 -5.33
C ASN A 160 -0.10 -15.44 -6.00
N PHE A 161 0.68 -14.74 -6.82
CA PHE A 161 0.26 -13.51 -7.47
C PHE A 161 -0.35 -13.75 -8.85
N TYR A 162 -1.58 -13.28 -9.05
CA TYR A 162 -2.16 -13.17 -10.38
C TYR A 162 -3.04 -11.92 -10.45
N ARG A 163 -2.53 -10.85 -11.07
CA ARG A 163 -3.11 -9.49 -11.08
C ARG A 163 -3.26 -8.86 -9.70
N TYR A 164 -3.44 -9.66 -8.67
CA TYR A 164 -3.57 -9.28 -7.27
C TYR A 164 -2.75 -10.25 -6.40
N PRO A 165 -2.22 -9.77 -5.26
CA PRO A 165 -1.61 -10.65 -4.25
C PRO A 165 -2.71 -11.49 -3.58
N ARG A 166 -2.59 -12.81 -3.61
CA ARG A 166 -3.64 -13.72 -3.13
C ARG A 166 -3.18 -14.49 -1.91
N VAL A 167 -4.12 -14.70 -1.00
CA VAL A 167 -3.96 -15.58 0.15
C VAL A 167 -5.05 -16.66 0.15
N ASP A 168 -4.73 -17.85 0.66
CA ASP A 168 -5.66 -18.95 0.80
C ASP A 168 -5.65 -19.49 2.23
N TYR A 169 -6.49 -20.50 2.51
CA TYR A 169 -6.54 -21.14 3.83
C TYR A 169 -5.19 -21.67 4.29
N LYS A 170 -4.36 -22.19 3.39
CA LYS A 170 -3.04 -22.75 3.71
C LYS A 170 -2.06 -21.66 4.20
N LEU A 171 -2.06 -20.50 3.54
CA LEU A 171 -1.25 -19.36 3.96
C LEU A 171 -1.78 -18.72 5.24
N LEU A 172 -3.12 -18.63 5.38
CA LEU A 172 -3.74 -18.11 6.60
C LEU A 172 -3.43 -18.99 7.82
N ASP A 173 -3.55 -20.30 7.71
CA ASP A 173 -3.20 -21.24 8.78
C ASP A 173 -1.75 -21.07 9.25
N LYS A 174 -0.83 -20.93 8.29
CA LYS A 174 0.60 -20.73 8.55
C LYS A 174 0.93 -19.44 9.30
N TYR A 175 0.15 -18.36 9.10
CA TYR A 175 0.45 -17.02 9.61
C TYR A 175 -0.65 -16.43 10.49
N SER A 176 -1.55 -17.25 11.03
CA SER A 176 -2.70 -16.80 11.85
C SER A 176 -2.35 -16.40 13.28
N GLU A 177 -1.17 -16.78 13.80
CA GLU A 177 -0.79 -16.48 15.18
C GLU A 177 -0.70 -14.97 15.42
N GLY A 178 -1.42 -14.49 16.45
CA GLY A 178 -1.48 -13.07 16.79
C GLY A 178 -2.24 -12.21 15.77
N VAL A 179 -3.08 -12.82 14.91
CA VAL A 179 -3.90 -12.14 13.91
C VAL A 179 -5.38 -12.32 14.20
N ILE A 180 -6.13 -11.23 14.17
CA ILE A 180 -7.60 -11.19 14.18
C ILE A 180 -8.07 -11.12 12.72
N ALA A 181 -9.19 -11.77 12.40
CA ALA A 181 -9.79 -11.73 11.06
C ALA A 181 -11.28 -11.39 11.11
N SER A 182 -11.79 -10.67 10.10
CA SER A 182 -13.22 -10.43 9.91
C SER A 182 -13.68 -10.67 8.48
N SER A 183 -15.00 -10.88 8.32
CA SER A 183 -15.63 -11.24 7.04
C SER A 183 -15.68 -10.12 5.99
N ALA A 184 -15.17 -8.94 6.31
CA ALA A 184 -15.11 -7.77 5.46
C ALA A 184 -16.48 -7.32 4.89
N CYS A 185 -16.47 -6.65 3.73
CA CYS A 185 -17.60 -5.99 3.08
C CYS A 185 -18.39 -6.91 2.12
N LEU A 186 -19.20 -6.31 1.22
CA LEU A 186 -19.87 -7.01 0.10
C LEU A 186 -18.92 -7.74 -0.87
N GLY A 187 -17.62 -7.56 -0.73
CA GLY A 187 -16.56 -8.31 -1.41
C GLY A 187 -16.00 -9.49 -0.58
N GLY A 188 -16.43 -9.68 0.66
CA GLY A 188 -15.87 -10.65 1.59
C GLY A 188 -16.25 -12.12 1.33
N PRO A 189 -15.75 -13.06 2.17
CA PRO A 189 -16.02 -14.49 2.01
C PRO A 189 -17.51 -14.83 2.10
N TYR A 190 -18.22 -14.28 3.09
CA TYR A 190 -19.66 -14.51 3.23
C TYR A 190 -20.45 -13.89 2.08
N ALA A 191 -20.07 -12.69 1.64
CA ALA A 191 -20.67 -12.08 0.46
C ALA A 191 -20.43 -12.95 -0.79
N GLY A 192 -19.24 -13.56 -0.91
CA GLY A 192 -18.95 -14.50 -1.98
C GLY A 192 -19.89 -15.70 -2.01
N ASN A 193 -20.19 -16.26 -0.84
CA ASN A 193 -21.15 -17.36 -0.70
C ASN A 193 -22.57 -16.90 -1.05
N TYR A 194 -22.97 -15.70 -0.61
CA TYR A 194 -24.26 -15.11 -0.95
C TYR A 194 -24.41 -14.90 -2.47
N TRP A 195 -23.45 -14.25 -3.12
CA TRP A 195 -23.50 -13.98 -4.55
C TRP A 195 -23.49 -15.25 -5.42
N ALA A 196 -22.80 -16.30 -4.97
CA ALA A 196 -22.70 -17.55 -5.71
C ALA A 196 -23.96 -18.40 -5.64
N ASN A 197 -24.70 -18.36 -4.51
CA ASN A 197 -25.76 -19.33 -4.22
C ASN A 197 -27.15 -18.70 -4.06
N ARG A 198 -27.30 -17.36 -4.15
CA ARG A 198 -28.58 -16.69 -3.88
C ARG A 198 -29.72 -17.14 -4.81
N GLU A 199 -29.42 -17.52 -6.03
CA GLU A 199 -30.42 -18.00 -7.00
C GLU A 199 -30.88 -19.44 -6.69
N GLU A 200 -30.07 -20.22 -5.96
CA GLU A 200 -30.40 -21.57 -5.51
C GLU A 200 -31.25 -21.58 -4.23
N GLY A 201 -31.34 -20.44 -3.57
CA GLY A 201 -32.19 -20.19 -2.40
C GLY A 201 -31.43 -20.07 -1.08
N PRO A 202 -32.19 -19.70 -0.02
CA PRO A 202 -31.60 -19.34 1.28
C PRO A 202 -30.78 -20.45 1.93
N GLU A 203 -31.16 -21.71 1.78
CA GLU A 203 -30.43 -22.81 2.42
C GLU A 203 -29.09 -23.08 1.72
N ALA A 204 -29.01 -22.95 0.40
CA ALA A 204 -27.75 -23.05 -0.33
C ALA A 204 -26.74 -21.97 0.11
N VAL A 205 -27.22 -20.73 0.31
CA VAL A 205 -26.40 -19.65 0.86
C VAL A 205 -25.91 -20.01 2.26
N MET A 206 -26.79 -20.49 3.16
CA MET A 206 -26.44 -20.85 4.53
C MET A 206 -25.45 -22.01 4.57
N ASP A 207 -25.60 -23.04 3.75
CA ASP A 207 -24.68 -24.19 3.72
C ASP A 207 -23.27 -23.76 3.30
N ALA A 208 -23.15 -22.92 2.28
CA ALA A 208 -21.88 -22.35 1.86
C ALA A 208 -21.24 -21.49 2.96
N MET A 209 -22.04 -20.68 3.66
CA MET A 209 -21.54 -19.85 4.78
C MET A 209 -21.12 -20.71 5.99
N ARG A 210 -21.83 -21.79 6.29
CA ARG A 210 -21.47 -22.75 7.36
C ARG A 210 -20.11 -23.39 7.09
N GLU A 211 -19.85 -23.80 5.84
CA GLU A 211 -18.54 -24.37 5.47
C GLU A 211 -17.42 -23.34 5.61
N THR A 212 -17.64 -22.11 5.11
CA THR A 212 -16.71 -21.00 5.28
C THR A 212 -16.45 -20.72 6.77
N SER A 213 -17.50 -20.69 7.60
CA SER A 213 -17.36 -20.45 9.05
C SER A 213 -16.54 -21.53 9.73
N ARG A 214 -16.75 -22.82 9.41
CA ARG A 214 -15.94 -23.91 9.97
C ARG A 214 -14.46 -23.69 9.69
N ARG A 215 -14.10 -23.39 8.45
CA ARG A 215 -12.70 -23.20 8.05
C ARG A 215 -12.04 -22.01 8.74
N PHE A 216 -12.73 -20.88 8.86
CA PHE A 216 -12.18 -19.71 9.54
C PHE A 216 -12.11 -19.90 11.07
N VAL A 217 -13.09 -20.56 11.66
CA VAL A 217 -13.06 -20.89 13.09
C VAL A 217 -11.95 -21.92 13.41
N GLU A 218 -11.68 -22.89 12.52
CA GLU A 218 -10.53 -23.81 12.68
C GLU A 218 -9.20 -23.04 12.72
N ILE A 219 -9.03 -21.98 11.91
CA ILE A 219 -7.79 -21.21 11.80
C ILE A 219 -7.66 -20.15 12.90
N PHE A 220 -8.73 -19.40 13.15
CA PHE A 220 -8.69 -18.21 14.00
C PHE A 220 -9.35 -18.39 15.38
N GLY A 221 -10.19 -19.42 15.55
CA GLY A 221 -10.96 -19.62 16.77
C GLY A 221 -11.86 -18.42 17.09
N ASP A 222 -11.76 -17.91 18.31
CA ASP A 222 -12.48 -16.73 18.81
C ASP A 222 -11.95 -15.38 18.27
N ARG A 223 -10.96 -15.41 17.37
CA ARG A 223 -10.42 -14.26 16.65
C ARG A 223 -11.03 -14.09 15.25
N TRP A 224 -12.03 -14.88 14.88
CA TRP A 224 -12.84 -14.72 13.69
C TRP A 224 -14.13 -13.96 14.01
N TYR A 225 -14.43 -12.89 13.25
CA TYR A 225 -15.58 -12.02 13.46
C TYR A 225 -16.46 -11.90 12.22
N GLY A 226 -17.78 -11.88 12.44
CA GLY A 226 -18.76 -11.52 11.41
C GLY A 226 -18.89 -10.00 11.34
N GLU A 227 -18.70 -9.42 10.15
CA GLU A 227 -18.73 -7.98 9.94
C GLU A 227 -20.05 -7.52 9.35
N LEU A 228 -20.71 -6.56 9.99
CA LEU A 228 -21.93 -5.90 9.56
C LEU A 228 -21.60 -4.49 9.06
N GLN A 229 -22.24 -4.08 7.96
CA GLN A 229 -22.12 -2.73 7.42
C GLN A 229 -23.50 -2.10 7.21
N TRP A 230 -23.56 -0.78 7.34
CA TRP A 230 -24.80 0.00 7.30
C TRP A 230 -24.75 1.00 6.16
N ASN A 231 -25.47 0.72 5.07
CA ASN A 231 -25.53 1.52 3.84
C ASN A 231 -26.89 1.34 3.14
N ASN A 232 -27.11 2.07 2.04
CA ASN A 232 -28.37 2.02 1.28
C ASN A 232 -28.34 0.98 0.13
N ILE A 233 -27.67 -0.16 0.34
CA ILE A 233 -27.61 -1.25 -0.63
C ILE A 233 -28.46 -2.40 -0.13
N PRO A 234 -29.57 -2.77 -0.81
CA PRO A 234 -30.48 -3.82 -0.36
C PRO A 234 -29.77 -5.15 -0.08
N GLU A 235 -28.85 -5.54 -0.95
CA GLU A 235 -28.07 -6.76 -0.82
C GLU A 235 -27.17 -6.78 0.42
N GLN A 236 -26.73 -5.61 0.90
CA GLN A 236 -26.00 -5.53 2.16
C GLN A 236 -26.89 -5.93 3.35
N HIS A 237 -28.13 -5.49 3.35
CA HIS A 237 -29.08 -5.83 4.41
C HIS A 237 -29.50 -7.31 4.36
N GLU A 238 -29.65 -7.88 3.17
CA GLU A 238 -29.87 -9.34 3.01
C GLU A 238 -28.66 -10.12 3.54
N LEU A 239 -27.46 -9.72 3.15
CA LEU A 239 -26.21 -10.34 3.61
C LEU A 239 -26.07 -10.25 5.14
N ASN A 240 -26.36 -9.09 5.74
CA ASN A 240 -26.31 -8.91 7.19
C ASN A 240 -27.20 -9.92 7.92
N GLN A 241 -28.40 -10.23 7.38
CA GLN A 241 -29.30 -11.22 7.98
C GLN A 241 -28.70 -12.63 7.93
N TYR A 242 -28.01 -13.00 6.83
CA TYR A 242 -27.31 -14.28 6.73
C TYR A 242 -26.11 -14.35 7.67
N ILE A 243 -25.31 -13.26 7.75
CA ILE A 243 -24.16 -13.18 8.67
C ILE A 243 -24.62 -13.35 10.12
N ILE A 244 -25.68 -12.64 10.54
CA ILE A 244 -26.24 -12.78 11.89
C ILE A 244 -26.64 -14.23 12.19
N LYS A 245 -27.30 -14.90 11.25
CA LYS A 245 -27.72 -16.30 11.42
C LYS A 245 -26.56 -17.24 11.55
N VAL A 246 -25.58 -17.19 10.63
CA VAL A 246 -24.44 -18.10 10.66
C VAL A 246 -23.53 -17.82 11.86
N CYS A 247 -23.33 -16.58 12.24
CA CYS A 247 -22.53 -16.22 13.41
C CYS A 247 -23.18 -16.74 14.72
N LYS A 248 -24.52 -16.69 14.80
CA LYS A 248 -25.26 -17.29 15.94
C LYS A 248 -25.12 -18.80 15.99
N GLU A 249 -25.10 -19.51 14.86
CA GLU A 249 -24.92 -20.96 14.79
C GLU A 249 -23.52 -21.42 15.24
N PHE A 250 -22.49 -20.61 14.98
CA PHE A 250 -21.09 -20.94 15.26
C PHE A 250 -20.49 -20.21 16.47
N ASP A 251 -21.29 -19.47 17.24
CA ASP A 251 -20.85 -18.61 18.35
C ASP A 251 -19.75 -17.61 17.93
N ILE A 252 -19.90 -17.05 16.72
CA ILE A 252 -19.00 -16.04 16.16
C ILE A 252 -19.48 -14.66 16.58
N THR A 253 -18.59 -13.87 17.15
CA THR A 253 -18.88 -12.51 17.58
C THR A 253 -19.05 -11.58 16.37
N LEU A 254 -20.05 -10.69 16.43
CA LEU A 254 -20.34 -9.69 15.40
C LEU A 254 -19.65 -8.36 15.70
N ILE A 255 -19.20 -7.68 14.65
CA ILE A 255 -18.71 -6.30 14.67
C ILE A 255 -19.41 -5.46 13.61
N SER A 256 -19.50 -4.14 13.85
CA SER A 256 -19.98 -3.16 12.85
C SER A 256 -18.81 -2.31 12.37
N THR A 257 -18.67 -2.10 11.06
CA THR A 257 -17.62 -1.25 10.48
C THR A 257 -18.16 -0.26 9.46
N ALA A 258 -17.36 0.77 9.16
CA ALA A 258 -17.70 1.80 8.16
C ALA A 258 -17.01 1.57 6.81
N ASP A 259 -16.00 0.72 6.75
CA ASP A 259 -15.20 0.50 5.53
C ASP A 259 -14.72 1.83 4.91
N SER A 260 -14.02 2.63 5.74
CA SER A 260 -13.69 4.02 5.42
C SER A 260 -12.73 4.10 4.23
N HIS A 261 -13.04 4.94 3.23
CA HIS A 261 -12.26 5.12 2.01
C HIS A 261 -11.86 6.57 1.74
N TYR A 262 -12.30 7.48 2.59
CA TYR A 262 -11.93 8.89 2.53
C TYR A 262 -11.89 9.51 3.93
N PRO A 263 -11.07 10.56 4.16
CA PRO A 263 -10.70 10.97 5.51
C PRO A 263 -11.80 11.69 6.29
N ASN A 264 -12.78 12.32 5.61
CA ASN A 264 -13.80 13.14 6.25
C ASN A 264 -15.11 13.17 5.45
N THR A 265 -16.17 13.75 6.01
CA THR A 265 -17.52 13.76 5.44
C THR A 265 -17.64 14.46 4.08
N GLU A 266 -16.74 15.37 3.74
CA GLU A 266 -16.80 16.16 2.50
C GLU A 266 -16.03 15.53 1.34
N ALA A 267 -15.06 14.66 1.65
CA ALA A 267 -14.10 14.15 0.68
C ALA A 267 -14.65 13.08 -0.29
N TRP A 268 -15.90 12.62 -0.10
CA TRP A 268 -16.51 11.62 -0.98
C TRP A 268 -16.60 12.07 -2.45
N LYS A 269 -16.80 13.39 -2.71
CA LYS A 269 -16.86 13.95 -4.07
C LYS A 269 -15.54 13.79 -4.79
N ASP A 270 -14.45 14.08 -4.11
CA ASP A 270 -13.10 13.94 -4.65
C ASP A 270 -12.76 12.47 -4.90
N ARG A 271 -13.21 11.56 -4.01
CA ARG A 271 -13.06 10.12 -4.23
C ARG A 271 -13.79 9.65 -5.49
N GLU A 272 -15.03 10.07 -5.69
CA GLU A 272 -15.80 9.68 -6.88
C GLU A 272 -15.15 10.21 -8.16
N LEU A 273 -14.63 11.43 -8.15
CA LEU A 273 -13.86 11.97 -9.27
C LEU A 273 -12.58 11.17 -9.50
N TYR A 274 -11.83 10.86 -8.44
CA TYR A 274 -10.61 10.07 -8.50
C TYR A 274 -10.83 8.67 -9.12
N LYS A 275 -11.88 7.97 -8.71
CA LYS A 275 -12.28 6.69 -9.29
C LYS A 275 -12.56 6.81 -10.80
N ARG A 276 -13.26 7.86 -11.23
CA ARG A 276 -13.54 8.11 -12.64
C ARG A 276 -12.27 8.39 -13.43
N LEU A 277 -11.33 9.16 -12.90
CA LEU A 277 -10.03 9.39 -13.52
C LEU A 277 -9.25 8.08 -13.74
N GLY A 278 -9.29 7.17 -12.78
CA GLY A 278 -8.67 5.85 -12.88
C GLY A 278 -9.27 4.94 -13.95
N TRP A 279 -10.54 5.16 -14.33
CA TRP A 279 -11.23 4.41 -15.39
C TRP A 279 -11.05 5.01 -16.79
N LEU A 280 -10.67 6.28 -16.90
CA LEU A 280 -10.37 6.92 -18.18
C LEU A 280 -9.23 6.18 -18.90
N GLY A 281 -9.57 5.49 -20.00
CA GLY A 281 -8.61 4.74 -20.81
C GLY A 281 -8.65 3.22 -20.65
N LYS A 282 -9.51 2.68 -19.75
CA LYS A 282 -9.73 1.23 -19.60
C LYS A 282 -11.06 0.74 -20.18
N GLY A 283 -11.75 1.55 -20.97
CA GLY A 283 -13.13 1.34 -21.36
C GLY A 283 -14.05 1.81 -20.23
N THR A 284 -14.56 3.01 -20.38
CA THR A 284 -15.49 3.63 -19.43
C THR A 284 -16.72 2.74 -19.25
N PRO A 285 -17.16 2.43 -18.03
CA PRO A 285 -18.46 1.82 -17.81
C PRO A 285 -19.54 2.71 -18.44
N ALA A 286 -20.59 2.14 -18.99
CA ALA A 286 -21.67 2.85 -19.68
C ALA A 286 -22.28 4.02 -18.85
N TRP A 287 -22.22 3.93 -17.52
CA TRP A 287 -22.66 5.01 -16.62
C TRP A 287 -21.69 6.20 -16.53
N ALA A 288 -20.47 6.08 -17.04
CA ALA A 288 -19.45 7.14 -17.03
C ALA A 288 -19.28 7.81 -18.40
N GLU A 289 -19.95 7.31 -19.46
CA GLU A 289 -19.76 7.82 -20.81
C GLU A 289 -20.45 9.17 -21.07
N ASP A 290 -21.50 9.52 -20.31
CA ASP A 290 -22.35 10.67 -20.64
C ASP A 290 -22.28 11.86 -19.67
N ASN A 291 -21.50 11.83 -18.60
CA ASN A 291 -21.49 12.92 -17.62
C ASN A 291 -20.08 13.40 -17.24
N THR A 292 -19.74 14.57 -17.71
CA THR A 292 -18.62 15.40 -17.24
C THR A 292 -18.93 16.06 -15.88
N GLU A 293 -20.17 16.00 -15.42
CA GLU A 293 -20.61 16.42 -14.08
C GLU A 293 -20.77 15.17 -13.19
N LEU A 294 -20.58 15.34 -11.88
CA LEU A 294 -21.00 14.32 -10.93
C LEU A 294 -22.49 14.07 -11.18
N PRO A 295 -22.98 12.82 -11.34
CA PRO A 295 -24.40 12.58 -11.60
C PRO A 295 -25.26 13.32 -10.58
N GLU A 296 -26.36 13.90 -11.01
CA GLU A 296 -27.44 14.27 -10.11
C GLU A 296 -27.78 13.03 -9.27
N GLY A 297 -27.80 13.16 -7.94
CA GLY A 297 -27.99 12.02 -7.03
C GLY A 297 -26.70 11.37 -6.49
N VAL A 298 -25.50 11.84 -6.86
CA VAL A 298 -24.27 11.46 -6.14
C VAL A 298 -24.29 12.03 -4.71
N GLU A 299 -25.17 12.96 -4.41
CA GLU A 299 -25.49 13.42 -3.06
C GLU A 299 -26.26 12.35 -2.25
N GLU A 300 -26.88 11.38 -2.91
CA GLU A 300 -27.53 10.20 -2.33
C GLU A 300 -26.66 8.95 -2.43
N ILE A 301 -25.35 9.06 -2.17
CA ILE A 301 -24.51 7.88 -2.07
C ILE A 301 -25.09 6.96 -1.01
N GLY A 302 -25.33 5.71 -1.41
CA GLY A 302 -25.92 4.70 -0.55
C GLY A 302 -25.05 4.29 0.65
N TYR A 303 -23.90 4.95 0.86
CA TYR A 303 -22.94 4.65 1.93
C TYR A 303 -22.07 5.88 2.25
N GLU A 304 -21.67 5.97 3.49
CA GLU A 304 -20.81 7.02 4.02
C GLU A 304 -19.51 6.38 4.53
N LEU A 305 -18.42 6.45 3.74
CA LEU A 305 -17.17 5.72 3.95
C LEU A 305 -16.10 6.61 4.59
N TYR A 306 -16.41 7.30 5.67
CA TYR A 306 -15.47 8.09 6.47
C TYR A 306 -15.29 7.48 7.88
N PRO A 307 -14.22 7.83 8.63
CA PRO A 307 -14.02 7.34 10.00
C PRO A 307 -15.09 7.86 10.96
N LYS A 308 -16.16 7.07 11.16
CA LYS A 308 -17.26 7.38 12.05
C LYS A 308 -16.88 7.24 13.51
N ASN A 309 -17.55 7.99 14.39
CA ASN A 309 -17.61 7.68 15.81
C ASN A 309 -18.82 6.76 16.13
N GLY A 310 -18.94 6.30 17.38
CA GLY A 310 -19.96 5.34 17.75
C GLY A 310 -21.41 5.86 17.60
N ASN A 311 -21.63 7.14 17.84
CA ASN A 311 -22.95 7.74 17.67
C ASN A 311 -23.33 7.81 16.18
N GLN A 312 -22.38 8.22 15.32
CA GLN A 312 -22.57 8.23 13.86
C GLN A 312 -22.79 6.82 13.30
N MET A 313 -22.11 5.81 13.86
CA MET A 313 -22.33 4.41 13.46
C MET A 313 -23.74 3.94 13.84
N TRP A 314 -24.22 4.29 15.04
CA TRP A 314 -25.58 4.00 15.46
C TRP A 314 -26.63 4.72 14.61
N ASP A 315 -26.40 5.99 14.30
CA ASP A 315 -27.29 6.77 13.45
C ASP A 315 -27.35 6.21 12.03
N ALA A 316 -26.22 5.79 11.45
CA ALA A 316 -26.17 5.12 10.17
C ALA A 316 -26.98 3.81 10.18
N TYR A 317 -26.80 2.97 11.20
CA TYR A 317 -27.62 1.78 11.39
C TYR A 317 -29.11 2.11 11.39
N LYS A 318 -29.55 3.05 12.25
CA LYS A 318 -30.97 3.43 12.36
C LYS A 318 -31.55 4.01 11.07
N TYR A 319 -30.75 4.81 10.37
CA TYR A 319 -31.19 5.42 9.12
C TYR A 319 -31.30 4.39 7.99
N TYR A 320 -30.26 3.61 7.75
CA TYR A 320 -30.21 2.71 6.61
C TYR A 320 -31.08 1.45 6.80
N SER A 321 -31.19 0.90 8.01
CA SER A 321 -32.10 -0.21 8.28
C SER A 321 -33.57 0.19 8.03
N LYS A 322 -33.95 1.40 8.46
CA LYS A 322 -35.29 1.95 8.21
C LYS A 322 -35.55 2.18 6.72
N THR A 323 -34.56 2.73 5.99
CA THR A 323 -34.65 2.98 4.55
C THR A 323 -34.80 1.68 3.76
N ALA A 324 -34.06 0.64 4.14
CA ALA A 324 -34.15 -0.69 3.55
C ALA A 324 -35.42 -1.47 3.97
N GLY A 325 -36.12 -1.01 4.99
CA GLY A 325 -37.30 -1.70 5.53
C GLY A 325 -36.96 -3.02 6.24
N VAL A 326 -35.73 -3.15 6.76
CA VAL A 326 -35.25 -4.35 7.47
C VAL A 326 -35.15 -4.08 8.95
N GLU A 327 -35.80 -4.92 9.74
CA GLU A 327 -35.76 -4.86 11.20
C GLU A 327 -34.56 -5.68 11.74
N TYR A 328 -33.85 -5.10 12.72
CA TYR A 328 -32.76 -5.74 13.44
C TYR A 328 -32.99 -5.65 14.94
N ASP A 329 -32.37 -6.53 15.69
CA ASP A 329 -32.29 -6.44 17.14
C ASP A 329 -31.31 -5.32 17.52
N ASP A 330 -31.82 -4.26 18.14
CA ASP A 330 -31.06 -3.08 18.55
C ASP A 330 -29.94 -3.43 19.55
N GLU A 331 -30.15 -4.41 20.45
CA GLU A 331 -29.14 -4.85 21.40
C GLU A 331 -28.01 -5.57 20.70
N LEU A 332 -28.32 -6.46 19.75
CA LEU A 332 -27.33 -7.15 18.93
C LEU A 332 -26.47 -6.15 18.16
N VAL A 333 -27.09 -5.16 17.52
CA VAL A 333 -26.36 -4.15 16.75
C VAL A 333 -25.52 -3.25 17.67
N MET A 334 -26.06 -2.82 18.82
CA MET A 334 -25.29 -2.05 19.80
C MET A 334 -24.06 -2.84 20.28
N ASN A 335 -24.23 -4.12 20.55
CA ASN A 335 -23.13 -5.00 20.95
C ASN A 335 -22.08 -5.12 19.82
N SER A 336 -22.50 -5.24 18.56
CA SER A 336 -21.56 -5.29 17.41
C SER A 336 -20.79 -3.99 17.22
N ILE A 337 -21.36 -2.84 17.53
CA ILE A 337 -20.70 -1.52 17.51
C ILE A 337 -19.67 -1.44 18.65
N THR A 338 -20.09 -1.76 19.87
CA THR A 338 -19.23 -1.62 21.05
C THR A 338 -18.13 -2.68 21.12
N GLU A 339 -18.34 -3.84 20.50
CA GLU A 339 -17.31 -4.89 20.42
C GLU A 339 -16.05 -4.44 19.68
N THR A 340 -16.18 -3.53 18.70
CA THR A 340 -15.00 -2.95 18.03
C THR A 340 -14.06 -2.24 19.00
N HIS A 341 -14.61 -1.55 19.98
CA HIS A 341 -13.85 -0.92 21.06
C HIS A 341 -13.23 -1.97 21.99
N ASN A 342 -13.97 -3.03 22.32
CA ASN A 342 -13.44 -4.15 23.10
C ASN A 342 -12.26 -4.82 22.40
N ILE A 343 -12.35 -5.06 21.10
CA ILE A 343 -11.23 -5.59 20.29
C ILE A 343 -10.02 -4.66 20.38
N ALA A 344 -10.22 -3.38 20.13
CA ALA A 344 -9.14 -2.39 20.09
C ALA A 344 -8.36 -2.28 21.39
N PHE A 345 -9.04 -2.33 22.55
CA PHE A 345 -8.44 -2.01 23.83
C PHE A 345 -8.21 -3.23 24.74
N ASN A 346 -8.89 -4.36 24.49
CA ASN A 346 -8.75 -5.55 25.31
C ASN A 346 -8.15 -6.77 24.58
N ARG A 347 -8.21 -6.78 23.23
CA ARG A 347 -7.68 -7.90 22.43
C ARG A 347 -6.46 -7.53 21.59
N VAL A 348 -6.32 -6.27 21.20
CA VAL A 348 -5.10 -5.75 20.57
C VAL A 348 -4.21 -5.18 21.66
N GLU A 349 -3.01 -5.72 21.81
CA GLU A 349 -2.02 -5.27 22.79
C GLU A 349 -1.50 -3.86 22.45
N ASP A 350 -1.02 -3.14 23.48
CA ASP A 350 -0.27 -1.92 23.27
C ASP A 350 1.20 -2.28 22.99
N PHE A 351 1.60 -2.20 21.74
CA PHE A 351 2.97 -2.47 21.34
C PHE A 351 3.51 -1.41 20.39
N VAL A 352 4.83 -1.25 20.40
CA VAL A 352 5.52 -0.37 19.46
C VAL A 352 6.23 -1.25 18.45
N PRO A 353 5.94 -1.10 17.15
CA PRO A 353 6.64 -1.84 16.11
C PRO A 353 8.17 -1.73 16.22
N ASP A 354 8.87 -2.84 16.01
CA ASP A 354 10.32 -2.87 16.00
C ASP A 354 10.87 -2.05 14.82
N THR A 355 11.46 -0.91 15.12
CA THR A 355 12.09 0.00 14.14
C THR A 355 13.60 -0.09 14.13
N THR A 356 14.18 -1.09 14.76
CA THR A 356 15.62 -1.32 14.76
C THR A 356 16.09 -1.55 13.32
N VAL A 357 17.03 -0.72 12.87
CA VAL A 357 17.64 -0.92 11.56
C VAL A 357 18.45 -2.20 11.57
N LYS A 358 18.15 -3.10 10.63
CA LYS A 358 18.85 -4.38 10.48
C LYS A 358 19.69 -4.31 9.22
N LEU A 359 21.00 -4.22 9.41
CA LEU A 359 21.93 -4.33 8.29
C LEU A 359 22.02 -5.80 7.83
N PRO A 360 22.33 -6.04 6.54
CA PRO A 360 22.59 -7.38 6.05
C PRO A 360 23.66 -8.09 6.88
N ASP A 361 23.43 -9.35 7.19
CA ASP A 361 24.40 -10.15 7.93
C ASP A 361 25.47 -10.68 6.96
N PHE A 362 26.47 -9.85 6.72
CA PHE A 362 27.61 -10.22 5.86
C PHE A 362 28.42 -11.34 6.51
N VAL A 363 28.66 -12.42 5.75
CA VAL A 363 29.49 -13.53 6.20
C VAL A 363 30.96 -13.10 6.18
N VAL A 364 31.49 -12.80 7.36
CA VAL A 364 32.89 -12.39 7.53
C VAL A 364 33.80 -13.60 7.34
N PRO A 365 34.94 -13.46 6.61
CA PRO A 365 35.91 -14.56 6.46
C PRO A 365 36.38 -15.09 7.81
N ALA A 366 36.67 -16.40 7.87
CA ALA A 366 37.11 -17.05 9.10
C ALA A 366 38.38 -16.39 9.66
N GLY A 367 38.38 -16.11 10.96
CA GLY A 367 39.50 -15.47 11.65
C GLY A 367 39.48 -13.93 11.64
N PHE A 368 38.48 -13.31 11.01
CA PHE A 368 38.31 -11.86 10.98
C PHE A 368 37.06 -11.42 11.73
N THR A 369 37.07 -10.23 12.31
CA THR A 369 35.88 -9.43 12.61
C THR A 369 35.49 -8.62 11.37
N ALA A 370 34.29 -8.06 11.32
CA ALA A 370 33.88 -7.19 10.21
C ALA A 370 34.85 -6.01 10.03
N THR A 371 35.25 -5.38 11.15
CA THR A 371 36.21 -4.28 11.16
C THR A 371 37.57 -4.72 10.63
N SER A 372 38.11 -5.83 11.14
CA SER A 372 39.44 -6.29 10.69
C SER A 372 39.45 -6.77 9.23
N ALA A 373 38.32 -7.32 8.75
CA ALA A 373 38.18 -7.67 7.33
C ALA A 373 38.15 -6.40 6.45
N LEU A 374 37.37 -5.37 6.86
CA LEU A 374 37.32 -4.10 6.15
C LEU A 374 38.71 -3.43 6.08
N VAL A 375 39.43 -3.39 7.20
CA VAL A 375 40.81 -2.86 7.25
C VAL A 375 41.71 -3.62 6.29
N ASN A 376 41.68 -4.96 6.32
CA ASN A 376 42.51 -5.80 5.45
C ASN A 376 42.23 -5.55 3.97
N TYR A 377 40.96 -5.55 3.55
CA TYR A 377 40.59 -5.26 2.16
C TYR A 377 40.97 -3.83 1.74
N SER A 378 40.84 -2.87 2.64
CA SER A 378 41.20 -1.47 2.37
C SER A 378 42.73 -1.31 2.19
N LEU A 379 43.54 -1.95 3.02
CA LEU A 379 44.99 -1.94 2.90
C LEU A 379 45.46 -2.66 1.60
N GLU A 380 44.82 -3.76 1.26
CA GLU A 380 45.06 -4.44 0.01
C GLU A 380 44.72 -3.57 -1.20
N GLY A 381 43.58 -2.88 -1.16
CA GLY A 381 43.19 -1.90 -2.18
C GLY A 381 44.17 -0.74 -2.35
N LEU A 382 44.81 -0.25 -1.26
CA LEU A 382 45.89 0.74 -1.34
C LEU A 382 47.13 0.15 -2.05
N ARG A 383 47.51 -1.10 -1.72
CA ARG A 383 48.67 -1.77 -2.37
C ARG A 383 48.43 -1.95 -3.86
N GLN A 384 47.25 -2.40 -4.24
CA GLN A 384 46.88 -2.59 -5.66
C GLN A 384 46.94 -1.30 -6.48
N ARG A 385 46.85 -0.13 -5.81
CA ARG A 385 46.93 1.18 -6.44
C ARG A 385 48.28 1.88 -6.25
N ASP A 386 49.24 1.21 -5.65
CA ASP A 386 50.58 1.76 -5.32
C ASP A 386 50.54 3.01 -4.41
N LEU A 387 49.51 3.10 -3.54
CA LEU A 387 49.26 4.23 -2.66
C LEU A 387 49.63 3.96 -1.20
N HIS A 388 50.06 2.75 -0.85
CA HIS A 388 50.28 2.27 0.51
C HIS A 388 51.46 2.93 1.23
N GLU A 389 52.44 3.49 0.49
CA GLU A 389 53.59 4.22 1.05
C GLU A 389 53.32 5.73 1.17
N ASN A 390 52.23 6.23 0.59
CA ASN A 390 51.87 7.63 0.64
C ASN A 390 51.20 7.96 1.97
N LYS A 391 51.84 8.81 2.78
CA LYS A 391 51.38 9.16 4.11
C LYS A 391 50.02 9.86 4.12
N GLU A 392 49.70 10.66 3.10
CA GLU A 392 48.41 11.35 2.99
C GLU A 392 47.27 10.34 2.84
N TYR A 393 47.44 9.31 2.04
CA TYR A 393 46.48 8.26 1.83
C TYR A 393 46.32 7.34 3.05
N THR A 394 47.41 6.97 3.69
CA THR A 394 47.37 6.10 4.88
C THR A 394 46.73 6.83 6.10
N ASP A 395 47.03 8.10 6.30
CA ASP A 395 46.44 8.90 7.37
C ASP A 395 44.94 9.12 7.13
N ARG A 396 44.54 9.41 5.87
CA ARG A 396 43.16 9.54 5.47
C ARG A 396 42.40 8.23 5.62
N LEU A 397 42.96 7.11 5.16
CA LEU A 397 42.33 5.79 5.28
C LEU A 397 42.09 5.44 6.75
N LYS A 398 43.08 5.66 7.61
CA LYS A 398 42.92 5.42 9.04
C LYS A 398 41.77 6.25 9.64
N MET A 399 41.72 7.53 9.32
CA MET A 399 40.68 8.43 9.81
C MET A 399 39.27 7.96 9.38
N GLU A 400 39.10 7.56 8.13
CA GLU A 400 37.81 7.07 7.62
C GLU A 400 37.42 5.74 8.26
N LEU A 401 38.35 4.78 8.39
CA LEU A 401 38.09 3.50 9.04
C LEU A 401 37.71 3.65 10.51
N ASP A 402 38.38 4.56 11.24
CA ASP A 402 38.03 4.86 12.64
C ASP A 402 36.58 5.38 12.74
N VAL A 403 36.14 6.27 11.84
CA VAL A 403 34.75 6.77 11.81
C VAL A 403 33.76 5.67 11.43
N ILE A 404 34.07 4.84 10.44
CA ILE A 404 33.20 3.74 9.99
C ILE A 404 33.01 2.70 11.11
N ASP A 405 34.09 2.39 11.85
CA ASP A 405 34.04 1.43 12.95
C ASP A 405 33.25 1.97 14.15
N ASP A 406 33.56 3.21 14.58
CA ASP A 406 32.82 3.90 15.66
C ASP A 406 31.30 3.93 15.42
N ARG A 407 30.87 3.96 14.15
CA ARG A 407 29.46 3.94 13.73
C ARG A 407 28.89 2.54 13.47
N GLY A 408 29.71 1.49 13.52
CA GLY A 408 29.29 0.12 13.29
C GLY A 408 28.96 -0.21 11.82
N PHE A 409 29.48 0.54 10.84
CA PHE A 409 29.16 0.38 9.42
C PHE A 409 30.08 -0.57 8.66
N SER A 410 31.01 -1.24 9.32
CA SER A 410 31.97 -2.15 8.67
C SER A 410 31.28 -3.23 7.81
N LYS A 411 30.20 -3.86 8.29
CA LYS A 411 29.42 -4.84 7.51
C LYS A 411 28.74 -4.21 6.29
N TYR A 412 28.26 -2.98 6.41
CA TYR A 412 27.63 -2.25 5.30
C TYR A 412 28.62 -2.06 4.12
N PHE A 413 29.84 -1.59 4.41
CA PHE A 413 30.88 -1.43 3.39
C PHE A 413 31.32 -2.76 2.77
N LEU A 414 31.41 -3.83 3.58
CA LEU A 414 31.71 -5.17 3.08
C LEU A 414 30.61 -5.72 2.17
N THR A 415 29.36 -5.47 2.49
CA THR A 415 28.21 -5.82 1.63
C THR A 415 28.26 -5.05 0.31
N MET A 416 28.51 -3.75 0.36
CA MET A 416 28.63 -2.93 -0.84
C MET A 416 29.83 -3.35 -1.71
N LYS A 417 30.95 -3.74 -1.07
CA LYS A 417 32.10 -4.33 -1.80
C LYS A 417 31.68 -5.61 -2.54
N ALA A 418 30.99 -6.53 -1.88
CA ALA A 418 30.55 -7.77 -2.50
C ALA A 418 29.62 -7.51 -3.70
N ILE A 419 28.70 -6.54 -3.58
CA ILE A 419 27.81 -6.11 -4.68
C ILE A 419 28.64 -5.53 -5.83
N SER A 420 29.59 -4.63 -5.53
CA SER A 420 30.40 -3.98 -6.56
C SER A 420 31.38 -4.95 -7.25
N ASP A 421 31.96 -5.87 -6.51
CA ASP A 421 32.81 -6.92 -7.10
C ASP A 421 32.03 -7.76 -8.10
N LYS A 422 30.81 -8.22 -7.71
CA LYS A 422 29.93 -8.99 -8.57
C LYS A 422 29.48 -8.20 -9.82
N ALA A 423 29.11 -6.94 -9.65
CA ALA A 423 28.74 -6.09 -10.77
C ALA A 423 29.90 -5.89 -11.75
N ASN A 424 31.09 -5.62 -11.24
CA ASN A 424 32.30 -5.39 -12.06
C ASN A 424 32.76 -6.64 -12.83
N GLU A 425 32.41 -7.85 -12.37
CA GLU A 425 32.71 -9.10 -13.07
C GLU A 425 31.90 -9.29 -14.36
N VAL A 426 30.63 -8.80 -14.37
CA VAL A 426 29.67 -9.17 -15.40
C VAL A 426 29.20 -8.00 -16.28
N GLN A 427 29.37 -6.75 -15.83
CA GLN A 427 28.84 -5.60 -16.56
C GLN A 427 29.63 -4.32 -16.32
N LEU A 428 29.32 -3.28 -17.10
CA LEU A 428 29.87 -1.94 -16.90
C LEU A 428 29.24 -1.28 -15.66
N THR A 429 30.08 -0.64 -14.87
CA THR A 429 29.69 0.11 -13.68
C THR A 429 30.10 1.57 -13.81
N GLY A 430 29.36 2.47 -13.17
CA GLY A 430 29.68 3.88 -13.15
C GLY A 430 30.91 4.17 -12.29
N PRO A 431 31.70 5.23 -12.60
CA PRO A 431 32.93 5.55 -11.87
C PRO A 431 32.67 6.06 -10.44
N GLY A 432 31.46 6.50 -10.14
CA GLY A 432 31.03 7.01 -8.84
C GLY A 432 29.98 8.08 -8.97
N ARG A 433 29.08 8.07 -8.03
CA ARG A 433 27.94 8.99 -7.94
C ARG A 433 27.70 9.38 -6.48
N GLY A 434 27.03 10.53 -6.27
CA GLY A 434 26.63 10.97 -4.94
C GLY A 434 27.81 11.31 -4.02
N SER A 435 27.56 11.28 -2.72
CA SER A 435 28.53 11.67 -1.69
C SER A 435 29.62 10.61 -1.43
N ALA A 436 29.36 9.34 -1.78
CA ALA A 436 30.28 8.22 -1.59
C ALA A 436 31.61 8.39 -2.36
N ALA A 437 31.62 9.18 -3.43
CA ALA A 437 32.84 9.57 -4.14
C ALA A 437 33.86 10.33 -3.24
N GLY A 438 33.43 10.86 -2.10
CA GLY A 438 34.30 11.50 -1.10
C GLY A 438 35.00 10.53 -0.15
N SER A 439 34.73 9.21 -0.22
CA SER A 439 35.32 8.18 0.64
C SER A 439 36.51 7.49 -0.02
N LEU A 440 37.65 7.53 0.66
CA LEU A 440 38.82 6.76 0.28
C LEU A 440 38.62 5.25 0.48
N VAL A 441 37.89 4.86 1.54
CA VAL A 441 37.53 3.46 1.77
C VAL A 441 36.69 2.94 0.59
N ALA A 442 35.69 3.67 0.12
CA ALA A 442 34.88 3.27 -1.05
C ALA A 442 35.75 3.16 -2.33
N TYR A 443 36.72 4.05 -2.51
CA TYR A 443 37.63 4.03 -3.64
C TYR A 443 38.58 2.80 -3.61
N VAL A 444 39.22 2.53 -2.49
CA VAL A 444 40.19 1.41 -2.40
C VAL A 444 39.46 0.05 -2.42
N LEU A 445 38.21 -0.01 -1.97
CA LEU A 445 37.39 -1.23 -2.10
C LEU A 445 36.83 -1.47 -3.51
N GLY A 446 37.00 -0.53 -4.44
CA GLY A 446 36.48 -0.64 -5.80
C GLY A 446 34.98 -0.31 -5.94
N ILE A 447 34.34 0.19 -4.88
CA ILE A 447 32.96 0.66 -4.91
C ILE A 447 32.85 1.92 -5.79
N THR A 448 33.84 2.82 -5.69
CA THR A 448 33.99 3.98 -6.59
C THR A 448 35.32 3.93 -7.30
N GLN A 449 35.42 4.62 -8.44
CA GLN A 449 36.65 4.73 -9.26
C GLN A 449 37.24 6.15 -9.20
N ILE A 450 36.71 7.01 -8.32
CA ILE A 450 37.16 8.39 -8.16
C ILE A 450 38.05 8.49 -6.94
N ASP A 451 39.29 8.93 -7.14
CA ASP A 451 40.23 9.21 -6.05
C ASP A 451 39.85 10.49 -5.31
N PRO A 452 39.36 10.39 -4.06
CA PRO A 452 38.87 11.56 -3.34
C PRO A 452 39.97 12.54 -2.95
N ILE A 453 41.20 12.07 -2.75
CA ILE A 453 42.34 12.92 -2.37
C ILE A 453 42.79 13.74 -3.57
N LYS A 454 42.97 13.07 -4.73
CA LYS A 454 43.34 13.73 -5.98
C LYS A 454 42.38 14.84 -6.37
N TYR A 455 41.09 14.67 -6.12
CA TYR A 455 40.04 15.66 -6.45
C TYR A 455 39.64 16.56 -5.27
N GLY A 456 40.31 16.46 -4.13
CA GLY A 456 40.04 17.29 -2.95
C GLY A 456 38.64 17.10 -2.36
N LEU A 457 38.10 15.88 -2.43
CA LEU A 457 36.76 15.56 -1.94
C LEU A 457 36.80 15.28 -0.43
N LEU A 458 35.78 15.80 0.29
CA LEU A 458 35.70 15.70 1.74
C LEU A 458 34.86 14.49 2.16
N PHE A 459 35.43 13.67 3.06
CA PHE A 459 34.75 12.52 3.64
C PHE A 459 33.52 12.91 4.49
N GLU A 460 33.61 14.03 5.18
CA GLU A 460 32.56 14.54 6.06
C GLU A 460 31.25 14.89 5.30
N ARG A 461 31.30 15.05 4.00
CA ARG A 461 30.11 15.18 3.14
C ARG A 461 29.38 13.86 2.94
N PHE A 462 30.07 12.75 3.09
CA PHE A 462 29.54 11.41 2.97
C PHE A 462 29.17 10.83 4.35
N LEU A 463 30.10 10.86 5.30
CA LEU A 463 29.87 10.34 6.64
C LEU A 463 30.56 11.23 7.69
N ARG A 464 29.79 11.77 8.62
CA ARG A 464 30.29 12.55 9.76
C ARG A 464 30.30 11.71 11.02
N LYS A 465 31.18 12.05 11.97
CA LYS A 465 31.24 11.39 13.28
C LYS A 465 29.95 11.55 14.11
N ASP A 466 29.25 12.67 13.93
CA ASP A 466 28.01 13.01 14.65
C ASP A 466 26.74 12.62 13.84
N ALA A 467 26.88 11.98 12.67
CA ALA A 467 25.73 11.58 11.86
C ALA A 467 24.89 10.52 12.58
N THR A 468 23.59 10.70 12.60
CA THR A 468 22.62 9.72 13.09
C THR A 468 22.12 8.79 11.99
N ASP A 469 22.22 9.23 10.76
CA ASP A 469 21.74 8.53 9.60
C ASP A 469 22.81 7.59 9.01
N TYR A 470 22.36 6.56 8.30
CA TYR A 470 23.22 5.64 7.58
C TYR A 470 23.86 6.33 6.38
N PRO A 471 25.10 5.95 6.00
CA PRO A 471 25.71 6.44 4.77
C PRO A 471 24.93 5.91 3.56
N ASP A 472 24.71 6.77 2.59
CA ASP A 472 24.05 6.44 1.33
C ASP A 472 25.08 6.28 0.23
N ILE A 473 25.21 5.05 -0.31
CA ILE A 473 26.12 4.75 -1.41
C ILE A 473 25.29 4.55 -2.68
N ASP A 474 25.29 5.57 -3.53
CA ASP A 474 24.74 5.48 -4.88
C ASP A 474 25.68 4.64 -5.76
N TYR A 475 25.14 3.64 -6.46
CA TYR A 475 25.90 2.75 -7.31
C TYR A 475 25.23 2.57 -8.67
N ASP A 476 25.88 3.03 -9.73
CA ASP A 476 25.37 2.94 -11.09
C ASP A 476 25.86 1.67 -11.79
N VAL A 477 24.94 0.93 -12.39
CA VAL A 477 25.21 -0.28 -13.17
C VAL A 477 24.48 -0.23 -14.50
N ALA A 478 25.03 -0.87 -15.54
CA ALA A 478 24.43 -0.86 -16.87
C ALA A 478 23.10 -1.61 -16.92
N GLU A 479 23.05 -2.80 -16.28
CA GLU A 479 21.90 -3.69 -16.29
C GLU A 479 21.47 -4.07 -14.84
N PRO A 480 20.68 -3.21 -14.15
CA PRO A 480 20.32 -3.44 -12.74
C PRO A 480 19.55 -4.73 -12.50
N MET A 481 18.74 -5.18 -13.47
CA MET A 481 17.96 -6.40 -13.34
C MET A 481 18.83 -7.65 -13.38
N GLU A 482 19.85 -7.70 -14.25
CA GLU A 482 20.81 -8.79 -14.30
C GLU A 482 21.60 -8.90 -12.99
N LEU A 483 22.09 -7.78 -12.46
CA LEU A 483 22.77 -7.77 -11.16
C LEU A 483 21.84 -8.28 -10.05
N LYS A 484 20.58 -7.86 -10.04
CA LYS A 484 19.60 -8.33 -9.05
C LYS A 484 19.43 -9.85 -9.13
N GLU A 485 19.28 -10.42 -10.33
CA GLU A 485 19.14 -11.87 -10.52
C GLU A 485 20.37 -12.63 -10.00
N LEU A 486 21.57 -12.17 -10.33
CA LEU A 486 22.82 -12.74 -9.83
C LEU A 486 22.91 -12.71 -8.29
N LEU A 487 22.52 -11.60 -7.67
CA LEU A 487 22.50 -11.50 -6.21
C LEU A 487 21.41 -12.38 -5.59
N MET A 488 20.26 -12.54 -6.25
CA MET A 488 19.19 -13.46 -5.82
C MET A 488 19.65 -14.93 -5.88
N ASP A 489 20.43 -15.30 -6.89
CA ASP A 489 20.98 -16.65 -7.03
C ASP A 489 22.03 -16.95 -5.94
N GLU A 490 22.82 -15.96 -5.56
CA GLU A 490 23.88 -16.12 -4.55
C GLU A 490 23.35 -16.02 -3.12
N TRP A 491 22.51 -15.05 -2.82
CA TRP A 491 22.04 -14.75 -1.45
C TRP A 491 20.63 -15.24 -1.16
N GLY A 492 19.95 -15.75 -2.16
CA GLY A 492 18.59 -16.26 -2.08
C GLY A 492 17.54 -15.19 -2.40
N LYS A 493 16.46 -15.64 -3.03
CA LYS A 493 15.33 -14.80 -3.48
C LYS A 493 14.66 -14.02 -2.36
N ASN A 494 14.79 -14.46 -1.11
CA ASN A 494 14.21 -13.79 0.07
C ASN A 494 15.08 -12.66 0.62
N SER A 495 16.36 -12.65 0.25
CA SER A 495 17.34 -11.67 0.74
C SER A 495 17.51 -10.47 -0.19
N VAL A 496 17.11 -10.60 -1.45
CA VAL A 496 17.26 -9.57 -2.47
C VAL A 496 15.90 -9.20 -3.05
N VAL A 497 15.36 -8.06 -2.64
CA VAL A 497 14.04 -7.58 -3.06
C VAL A 497 14.13 -6.14 -3.58
N PRO A 498 13.46 -5.83 -4.70
CA PRO A 498 13.40 -4.45 -5.17
C PRO A 498 12.51 -3.62 -4.25
N ILE A 499 12.90 -2.38 -4.01
CA ILE A 499 12.08 -1.39 -3.31
C ILE A 499 11.25 -0.65 -4.34
N SER A 500 9.93 -0.58 -4.12
CA SER A 500 9.02 0.21 -4.95
C SER A 500 9.04 1.67 -4.54
N ASN A 501 8.95 2.56 -5.53
CA ASN A 501 8.72 3.98 -5.33
C ASN A 501 7.27 4.34 -5.61
N TRP A 502 6.68 5.17 -4.75
CA TRP A 502 5.36 5.73 -4.94
C TRP A 502 5.47 7.14 -5.50
N ASN A 503 4.95 7.34 -6.69
CA ASN A 503 4.87 8.67 -7.28
C ASN A 503 3.48 9.25 -7.00
N THR A 504 3.44 10.40 -6.32
CA THR A 504 2.22 11.19 -6.16
C THR A 504 1.98 12.05 -7.38
N LEU A 505 0.71 12.29 -7.71
CA LEU A 505 0.35 13.25 -8.74
C LEU A 505 0.84 14.65 -8.34
N GLN A 506 1.78 15.16 -9.11
CA GLN A 506 2.24 16.54 -8.95
C GLN A 506 1.23 17.50 -9.59
N LEU A 507 1.14 18.73 -9.09
CA LEU A 507 0.17 19.74 -9.52
C LEU A 507 0.04 19.85 -11.05
N LYS A 508 1.17 19.81 -11.77
CA LYS A 508 1.17 19.87 -13.23
C LYS A 508 0.47 18.68 -13.89
N SER A 509 0.69 17.48 -13.37
CA SER A 509 0.05 16.25 -13.86
C SER A 509 -1.41 16.22 -13.48
N LEU A 510 -1.74 16.57 -12.24
CA LEU A 510 -3.10 16.62 -11.72
C LEU A 510 -3.99 17.54 -12.58
N ILE A 511 -3.55 18.77 -12.87
CA ILE A 511 -4.31 19.70 -13.74
C ILE A 511 -4.53 19.09 -15.14
N LYS A 512 -3.52 18.40 -15.69
CA LYS A 512 -3.66 17.76 -17.01
C LYS A 512 -4.68 16.63 -17.00
N ASP A 513 -4.67 15.78 -15.97
CA ASP A 513 -5.56 14.63 -15.86
C ASP A 513 -7.01 15.09 -15.62
N ILE A 514 -7.23 16.05 -14.72
CA ILE A 514 -8.55 16.66 -14.51
C ILE A 514 -9.05 17.35 -15.80
N SER A 515 -8.18 18.11 -16.47
CA SER A 515 -8.53 18.78 -17.71
C SER A 515 -8.91 17.81 -18.83
N LYS A 516 -8.23 16.64 -18.90
CA LYS A 516 -8.56 15.56 -19.83
C LYS A 516 -9.94 14.98 -19.54
N PHE A 517 -10.27 14.81 -18.27
CA PHE A 517 -11.61 14.35 -17.85
C PHE A 517 -12.72 15.27 -18.38
N TYR A 518 -12.48 16.58 -18.34
CA TYR A 518 -13.44 17.59 -18.84
C TYR A 518 -13.28 17.91 -20.34
N GLY A 519 -12.55 17.10 -21.11
CA GLY A 519 -12.39 17.26 -22.55
C GLY A 519 -11.62 18.51 -22.99
N VAL A 520 -10.83 19.14 -22.10
CA VAL A 520 -10.04 20.32 -22.45
C VAL A 520 -8.89 19.95 -23.38
N PRO A 521 -8.65 20.67 -24.50
CA PRO A 521 -7.62 20.34 -25.45
C PRO A 521 -6.23 20.27 -24.81
N PHE A 522 -5.51 19.17 -24.99
CA PHE A 522 -4.19 18.92 -24.39
C PHE A 522 -3.17 20.04 -24.66
N ILE A 523 -3.17 20.60 -25.88
CA ILE A 523 -2.24 21.67 -26.26
C ILE A 523 -2.44 22.91 -25.35
N GLU A 524 -3.67 23.27 -25.06
CA GLU A 524 -4.00 24.42 -24.21
C GLU A 524 -3.55 24.15 -22.75
N VAL A 525 -3.90 22.99 -22.21
CA VAL A 525 -3.51 22.60 -20.86
C VAL A 525 -2.00 22.50 -20.71
N ASN A 526 -1.32 21.91 -21.69
CA ASN A 526 0.14 21.76 -21.64
C ASN A 526 0.86 23.11 -21.66
N LYS A 527 0.35 24.10 -22.44
CA LYS A 527 0.86 25.45 -22.45
C LYS A 527 0.74 26.10 -21.07
N VAL A 528 -0.46 26.08 -20.50
CA VAL A 528 -0.73 26.68 -19.18
C VAL A 528 0.08 26.04 -18.08
N THR A 529 0.09 24.70 -17.99
CA THR A 529 0.82 23.97 -16.95
C THR A 529 2.33 24.12 -17.04
N SER A 530 2.87 24.42 -18.22
CA SER A 530 4.29 24.73 -18.39
C SER A 530 4.61 26.16 -17.95
N GLN A 531 3.73 27.12 -18.27
CA GLN A 531 3.91 28.54 -17.92
C GLN A 531 3.70 28.79 -16.42
N MET A 532 2.70 28.18 -15.77
CA MET A 532 2.35 28.45 -14.38
C MET A 532 3.51 28.23 -13.41
N ILE A 533 4.29 27.18 -13.59
CA ILE A 533 5.47 26.89 -12.75
C ILE A 533 6.56 27.92 -12.99
N PHE A 534 6.81 28.28 -14.26
CA PHE A 534 7.79 29.30 -14.60
C PHE A 534 7.42 30.67 -14.01
N GLU A 535 6.13 31.04 -14.03
CA GLU A 535 5.62 32.29 -13.49
C GLU A 535 5.68 32.33 -11.96
N ALA A 536 5.29 31.25 -11.28
CA ALA A 536 5.14 31.20 -9.82
C ALA A 536 6.47 30.98 -9.07
N THR A 537 7.37 30.14 -9.60
CA THR A 537 8.56 29.69 -8.86
C THR A 537 9.50 30.83 -8.39
N PRO A 538 9.84 31.87 -9.19
CA PRO A 538 10.73 32.93 -8.73
C PRO A 538 10.16 33.72 -7.56
N ALA A 539 8.89 34.08 -7.62
CA ALA A 539 8.23 34.86 -6.59
C ALA A 539 7.98 34.02 -5.31
N ALA A 540 7.62 32.74 -5.45
CA ALA A 540 7.47 31.82 -4.34
C ALA A 540 8.82 31.58 -3.61
N LYS A 541 9.90 31.36 -4.36
CA LYS A 541 11.26 31.29 -3.77
C LYS A 541 11.64 32.56 -2.99
N ALA A 542 11.36 33.72 -3.55
CA ALA A 542 11.63 34.99 -2.89
C ALA A 542 10.83 35.13 -1.59
N LYS A 543 9.56 34.74 -1.58
CA LYS A 543 8.68 34.73 -0.39
C LYS A 543 9.23 33.87 0.73
N HIS A 544 9.87 32.74 0.41
CA HIS A 544 10.44 31.80 1.38
C HIS A 544 11.95 31.99 1.61
N GLY A 545 12.57 33.01 1.02
CA GLY A 545 14.00 33.26 1.19
C GLY A 545 14.93 32.21 0.56
N ILE A 546 14.43 31.40 -0.38
CA ILE A 546 15.17 30.31 -1.02
C ILE A 546 16.03 30.88 -2.15
N LYS A 547 17.36 30.96 -1.92
CA LYS A 547 18.31 31.52 -2.90
C LYS A 547 18.78 30.53 -3.96
N ALA A 548 18.84 29.23 -3.64
CA ALA A 548 19.31 28.17 -4.56
C ALA A 548 18.52 26.87 -4.36
N GLY A 549 18.60 25.95 -5.34
CA GLY A 549 17.92 24.65 -5.31
C GLY A 549 16.57 24.63 -6.04
N VAL A 550 15.96 23.45 -6.10
CA VAL A 550 14.63 23.23 -6.68
C VAL A 550 13.58 23.58 -5.63
N TYR A 551 12.54 24.31 -6.06
CA TYR A 551 11.34 24.56 -5.25
C TYR A 551 10.10 24.33 -6.10
N ASN A 552 9.19 23.55 -5.60
CA ASN A 552 7.90 23.29 -6.23
C ASN A 552 6.82 24.13 -5.53
N PRO A 553 6.28 25.17 -6.19
CA PRO A 553 5.24 26.01 -5.61
C PRO A 553 3.99 25.19 -5.29
N THR A 554 3.35 25.53 -4.17
CA THR A 554 2.06 24.95 -3.77
C THR A 554 0.93 25.42 -4.70
N TRP A 555 -0.22 24.74 -4.64
CA TRP A 555 -1.41 25.16 -5.36
C TRP A 555 -1.80 26.61 -5.08
N GLN A 556 -1.80 27.00 -3.83
CA GLN A 556 -2.13 28.36 -3.41
C GLN A 556 -1.17 29.41 -4.00
N GLU A 557 0.14 29.12 -3.98
CA GLU A 557 1.15 30.00 -4.57
C GLU A 557 1.02 30.10 -6.08
N VAL A 558 0.75 29.00 -6.78
CA VAL A 558 0.54 29.02 -8.22
C VAL A 558 -0.73 29.80 -8.57
N MET A 559 -1.81 29.63 -7.80
CA MET A 559 -3.03 30.42 -7.94
C MET A 559 -2.81 31.92 -7.74
N GLU A 560 -2.01 32.29 -6.74
CA GLU A 560 -1.68 33.68 -6.44
C GLU A 560 -0.75 34.29 -7.50
N LEU A 561 0.29 33.56 -7.91
CA LEU A 561 1.43 34.09 -8.65
C LEU A 561 1.41 33.82 -10.16
N SER A 562 0.52 32.94 -10.68
CA SER A 562 0.45 32.64 -12.12
C SER A 562 -0.76 33.29 -12.81
N PRO A 563 -0.54 34.34 -13.61
CA PRO A 563 -1.59 34.91 -14.45
C PRO A 563 -2.14 33.93 -15.49
N SER A 564 -1.29 33.05 -16.05
CA SER A 564 -1.69 32.07 -17.04
C SER A 564 -2.66 31.06 -16.47
N LEU A 565 -2.42 30.56 -15.23
CA LEU A 565 -3.34 29.65 -14.56
C LEU A 565 -4.66 30.34 -14.22
N ARG A 566 -4.62 31.57 -13.67
CA ARG A 566 -5.86 32.31 -13.35
C ARG A 566 -6.73 32.53 -14.60
N GLY A 567 -6.13 32.91 -15.73
CA GLY A 567 -6.86 33.04 -16.99
C GLY A 567 -7.48 31.74 -17.48
N PHE A 568 -6.77 30.63 -17.32
CA PHE A 568 -7.26 29.30 -17.66
C PHE A 568 -8.44 28.89 -16.78
N LEU A 569 -8.37 29.11 -15.48
CA LEU A 569 -9.44 28.76 -14.54
C LEU A 569 -10.68 29.68 -14.65
N VAL A 570 -10.56 30.88 -15.20
CA VAL A 570 -11.72 31.69 -15.57
C VAL A 570 -12.45 31.07 -16.75
N LYS A 571 -11.71 30.47 -17.69
CA LYS A 571 -12.29 29.77 -18.85
C LYS A 571 -12.88 28.38 -18.46
N TYR A 572 -12.26 27.69 -17.51
CA TYR A 572 -12.61 26.35 -17.05
C TYR A 572 -12.76 26.31 -15.51
N PRO A 573 -13.82 26.94 -14.94
CA PRO A 573 -13.96 27.15 -13.51
C PRO A 573 -14.10 25.83 -12.72
N HIS A 574 -14.70 24.80 -13.30
CA HIS A 574 -14.87 23.48 -12.71
C HIS A 574 -13.54 22.78 -12.39
N ILE A 575 -12.45 23.07 -13.13
CA ILE A 575 -11.13 22.52 -12.84
C ILE A 575 -10.61 22.98 -11.47
N LYS A 576 -10.91 24.24 -11.10
CA LYS A 576 -10.48 24.80 -9.82
C LYS A 576 -11.03 24.04 -8.62
N THR A 577 -12.21 23.47 -8.74
CA THR A 577 -12.90 22.77 -7.65
C THR A 577 -12.23 21.44 -7.32
N HIS A 578 -11.51 20.84 -8.26
CA HIS A 578 -10.96 19.49 -8.15
C HIS A 578 -9.42 19.44 -8.10
N VAL A 579 -8.73 20.55 -8.11
CA VAL A 579 -7.28 20.70 -7.94
C VAL A 579 -6.96 21.27 -6.57
#